data_cca85410a40de446151b248de2c07f82
#
_entry.id   cca85410a40de446151b248de2c07f82
#
_cell.length_a   1.000
_cell.length_b   1.000
_cell.length_c   1.000
_cell.angle_alpha   90.00
_cell.angle_beta   90.00
_cell.angle_gamma   90.00
#
_symmetry.space_group_name_H-M   'P 1'
#
loop_
_entity.id
_entity.type
_entity.pdbx_description
1 polymer ?
#
loop_
_entity_poly.entity_id
_entity_poly.type
_entity_poly.pdbx_seq_one_letter_code
_entity_poly.pdbx_strand_id
1 'polypeptide(L)'
;DLAAKDELFQAELNLATARSSVDESKVSLENAKDKLKQTLGMRLDEDILVFAEVDIKPIQVDLEQAITHGLGSRLELRQREIESKELEFEMIKTKALNEFKGDISLSFGLMGDNRHLNKMFNNPTQNPRVSISFTVPIFDWGEKRARIKAQKVAQQINELEFHEEKVDIELNIRQVWRSLENLRTQIKIAEQNVQNAQLTYDLNQTRYREGDITGMEMSQFQTQLSNKKITYTQALINYRIELLNLKILSLYDFDKNIPIVPMKDIIDKK
;
A
#
# COMPACT_ATOMS: atom_id res chain seq x y z
N ASP A 1 12.19 18.56 -58.74
CA ASP A 1 13.27 19.09 -57.89
C ASP A 1 12.81 19.75 -56.57
N LEU A 2 11.68 20.48 -56.55
CA LEU A 2 11.16 21.09 -55.30
C LEU A 2 10.52 20.06 -54.36
N ALA A 3 9.76 19.09 -54.88
CA ALA A 3 9.15 18.03 -54.11
C ALA A 3 10.20 17.13 -53.41
N ALA A 4 11.30 16.80 -54.11
CA ALA A 4 12.39 16.01 -53.53
C ALA A 4 13.14 16.76 -52.40
N LYS A 5 13.21 18.09 -52.46
CA LYS A 5 13.79 18.91 -51.35
C LYS A 5 12.88 19.00 -50.17
N ASP A 6 11.58 19.08 -50.39
CA ASP A 6 10.58 19.10 -49.31
C ASP A 6 10.58 17.76 -48.55
N GLU A 7 10.61 16.64 -49.25
CA GLU A 7 10.75 15.32 -48.66
C GLU A 7 12.03 15.17 -47.84
N LEU A 8 13.17 15.72 -48.31
CA LEU A 8 14.43 15.70 -47.59
C LEU A 8 14.33 16.50 -46.27
N PHE A 9 13.82 17.74 -46.34
CA PHE A 9 13.64 18.56 -45.11
C PHE A 9 12.67 17.93 -44.12
N GLN A 10 11.60 17.33 -44.61
CA GLN A 10 10.68 16.58 -43.72
C GLN A 10 11.35 15.36 -43.07
N ALA A 11 12.18 14.63 -43.81
CA ALA A 11 12.93 13.50 -43.26
C ALA A 11 13.96 13.94 -42.19
N GLU A 12 14.66 15.07 -42.44
CA GLU A 12 15.59 15.66 -41.47
C GLU A 12 14.85 16.12 -40.18
N LEU A 13 13.69 16.75 -40.32
CA LEU A 13 12.85 17.16 -39.20
C LEU A 13 12.37 15.94 -38.38
N ASN A 14 11.89 14.90 -39.06
CA ASN A 14 11.47 13.65 -38.43
C ASN A 14 12.63 12.98 -37.70
N LEU A 15 13.82 12.96 -38.27
CA LEU A 15 15.03 12.42 -37.65
C LEU A 15 15.40 13.19 -36.37
N ALA A 16 15.41 14.54 -36.45
CA ALA A 16 15.71 15.40 -35.31
C ALA A 16 14.71 15.20 -34.18
N THR A 17 13.40 15.13 -34.49
CA THR A 17 12.34 14.88 -33.55
C THR A 17 12.48 13.49 -32.91
N ALA A 18 12.78 12.46 -33.70
CA ALA A 18 12.98 11.10 -33.18
C ALA A 18 14.20 11.01 -32.25
N ARG A 19 15.31 11.70 -32.56
CA ARG A 19 16.48 11.78 -31.68
C ARG A 19 16.14 12.48 -30.37
N SER A 20 15.45 13.61 -30.40
CA SER A 20 14.99 14.31 -29.19
C SER A 20 14.13 13.40 -28.30
N SER A 21 13.18 12.69 -28.91
CA SER A 21 12.32 11.75 -28.17
C SER A 21 13.09 10.58 -27.52
N VAL A 22 14.14 10.10 -28.20
CA VAL A 22 15.03 9.07 -27.60
C VAL A 22 15.79 9.63 -26.40
N ASP A 23 16.33 10.86 -26.53
CA ASP A 23 17.09 11.47 -25.43
C ASP A 23 16.19 11.81 -24.23
N GLU A 24 14.96 12.30 -24.45
CA GLU A 24 13.96 12.48 -23.41
C GLU A 24 13.61 11.16 -22.71
N SER A 25 13.48 10.08 -23.49
CA SER A 25 13.20 8.74 -22.95
C SER A 25 14.37 8.22 -22.11
N LYS A 26 15.62 8.49 -22.49
CA LYS A 26 16.81 8.14 -21.68
C LYS A 26 16.83 8.90 -20.36
N VAL A 27 16.59 10.21 -20.38
CA VAL A 27 16.50 11.02 -19.15
C VAL A 27 15.41 10.49 -18.23
N SER A 28 14.24 10.18 -18.79
CA SER A 28 13.13 9.60 -18.04
C SER A 28 13.49 8.25 -17.41
N LEU A 29 14.20 7.40 -18.14
CA LEU A 29 14.69 6.10 -17.63
C LEU A 29 15.66 6.28 -16.47
N GLU A 30 16.66 7.17 -16.59
CA GLU A 30 17.63 7.40 -15.52
C GLU A 30 16.94 7.99 -14.26
N ASN A 31 16.01 8.92 -14.43
CA ASN A 31 15.20 9.43 -13.32
C ASN A 31 14.37 8.33 -12.64
N ALA A 32 13.81 7.40 -13.41
CA ALA A 32 13.06 6.26 -12.88
C ALA A 32 13.97 5.26 -12.14
N LYS A 33 15.19 5.01 -12.65
CA LYS A 33 16.19 4.19 -11.96
C LYS A 33 16.62 4.83 -10.63
N ASP A 34 16.87 6.13 -10.60
CA ASP A 34 17.24 6.83 -9.37
C ASP A 34 16.11 6.78 -8.33
N LYS A 35 14.86 6.91 -8.77
CA LYS A 35 13.69 6.74 -7.91
C LYS A 35 13.60 5.32 -7.35
N LEU A 36 13.89 4.31 -8.16
CA LEU A 36 13.93 2.91 -7.73
C LEU A 36 15.05 2.69 -6.71
N LYS A 37 16.28 3.19 -6.97
CA LYS A 37 17.41 3.14 -6.01
C LYS A 37 17.03 3.77 -4.68
N GLN A 38 16.42 4.95 -4.70
CA GLN A 38 15.92 5.63 -3.50
C GLN A 38 14.93 4.75 -2.72
N THR A 39 13.99 4.11 -3.42
CA THR A 39 12.98 3.24 -2.80
C THR A 39 13.59 1.99 -2.18
N LEU A 40 14.64 1.44 -2.79
CA LEU A 40 15.38 0.27 -2.31
C LEU A 40 16.45 0.61 -1.25
N GLY A 41 16.68 1.89 -0.95
CA GLY A 41 17.75 2.33 -0.05
C GLY A 41 19.16 2.13 -0.61
N MET A 42 19.29 2.05 -1.94
CA MET A 42 20.55 1.90 -2.64
C MET A 42 21.23 3.27 -2.81
N ARG A 43 22.54 3.25 -3.02
CA ARG A 43 23.31 4.46 -3.35
C ARG A 43 22.99 4.88 -4.80
N LEU A 44 22.96 6.19 -5.07
CA LEU A 44 22.65 6.71 -6.41
C LEU A 44 23.77 6.43 -7.44
N ASP A 45 25.01 6.24 -6.96
CA ASP A 45 26.18 5.93 -7.79
C ASP A 45 26.29 4.44 -8.19
N GLU A 46 25.47 3.56 -7.61
CA GLU A 46 25.42 2.17 -8.02
C GLU A 46 24.69 2.03 -9.36
N ASP A 47 25.22 1.22 -10.28
CA ASP A 47 24.54 0.92 -11.54
C ASP A 47 23.55 -0.24 -11.35
N ILE A 48 22.33 -0.06 -11.92
CA ILE A 48 21.31 -1.11 -11.89
C ILE A 48 20.82 -1.39 -13.32
N LEU A 49 20.68 -2.69 -13.61
CA LEU A 49 20.00 -3.16 -14.81
C LEU A 49 18.61 -3.61 -14.42
N VAL A 50 17.60 -3.02 -15.05
CA VAL A 50 16.20 -3.38 -14.85
C VAL A 50 15.72 -4.19 -16.04
N PHE A 51 15.30 -5.41 -15.79
CA PHE A 51 14.69 -6.27 -16.79
C PHE A 51 13.18 -6.33 -16.52
N ALA A 52 12.39 -5.95 -17.51
CA ALA A 52 10.95 -6.11 -17.48
C ALA A 52 10.56 -7.35 -18.28
N GLU A 53 9.99 -8.37 -17.64
CA GLU A 53 9.25 -9.40 -18.36
C GLU A 53 7.97 -8.78 -18.92
N VAL A 54 7.98 -8.50 -20.22
CA VAL A 54 6.83 -7.91 -20.94
C VAL A 54 5.84 -8.98 -21.41
N ASP A 55 6.23 -10.27 -21.36
CA ASP A 55 5.34 -11.39 -21.73
C ASP A 55 4.40 -11.74 -20.55
N ILE A 56 3.46 -10.84 -20.31
CA ILE A 56 2.47 -10.98 -19.24
C ILE A 56 1.23 -11.67 -19.80
N LYS A 57 0.95 -12.88 -19.31
CA LYS A 57 -0.33 -13.58 -19.60
C LYS A 57 -1.37 -13.15 -18.57
N PRO A 58 -2.46 -12.51 -19.02
CA PRO A 58 -3.52 -12.13 -18.09
C PRO A 58 -4.14 -13.38 -17.45
N ILE A 59 -4.20 -13.40 -16.12
CA ILE A 59 -4.82 -14.48 -15.33
C ILE A 59 -6.26 -14.11 -15.00
N GLN A 60 -7.06 -15.13 -14.71
CA GLN A 60 -8.40 -14.94 -14.20
C GLN A 60 -8.35 -14.96 -12.67
N VAL A 61 -8.86 -13.90 -12.06
CA VAL A 61 -8.89 -13.75 -10.60
C VAL A 61 -10.32 -13.90 -10.10
N ASP A 62 -10.51 -14.78 -9.12
CA ASP A 62 -11.77 -14.93 -8.42
C ASP A 62 -11.93 -13.79 -7.39
N LEU A 63 -13.01 -13.01 -7.54
CA LEU A 63 -13.33 -11.88 -6.66
C LEU A 63 -13.61 -12.33 -5.23
N GLU A 64 -14.39 -13.41 -5.04
CA GLU A 64 -14.76 -13.89 -3.71
C GLU A 64 -13.53 -14.41 -2.95
N GLN A 65 -12.62 -15.07 -3.65
CA GLN A 65 -11.35 -15.49 -3.08
C GLN A 65 -10.51 -14.26 -2.65
N ALA A 66 -10.43 -13.23 -3.48
CA ALA A 66 -9.69 -12.00 -3.16
C ALA A 66 -10.26 -11.30 -1.91
N ILE A 67 -11.59 -11.18 -1.80
CA ILE A 67 -12.27 -10.60 -0.64
C ILE A 67 -12.03 -11.44 0.62
N THR A 68 -12.20 -12.76 0.53
CA THR A 68 -12.02 -13.66 1.67
C THR A 68 -10.60 -13.56 2.24
N HIS A 69 -9.58 -13.58 1.37
CA HIS A 69 -8.19 -13.42 1.82
C HIS A 69 -7.92 -12.01 2.38
N GLY A 70 -8.42 -10.97 1.72
CA GLY A 70 -8.29 -9.60 2.19
C GLY A 70 -8.88 -9.41 3.59
N LEU A 71 -10.12 -9.82 3.81
CA LEU A 71 -10.77 -9.70 5.11
C LEU A 71 -10.14 -10.62 6.18
N GLY A 72 -9.56 -11.75 5.80
CA GLY A 72 -8.95 -12.71 6.74
C GLY A 72 -7.53 -12.40 7.16
N SER A 73 -6.80 -11.55 6.42
CA SER A 73 -5.35 -11.39 6.61
C SER A 73 -4.89 -9.96 6.90
N ARG A 74 -5.77 -8.97 6.79
CA ARG A 74 -5.38 -7.56 6.96
C ARG A 74 -5.18 -7.17 8.41
N LEU A 75 -4.06 -6.49 8.65
CA LEU A 75 -3.66 -6.05 10.00
C LEU A 75 -4.57 -4.96 10.55
N GLU A 76 -5.18 -4.15 9.70
CA GLU A 76 -6.12 -3.10 10.08
C GLU A 76 -7.32 -3.68 10.84
N LEU A 77 -7.88 -4.79 10.38
CA LEU A 77 -8.98 -5.47 11.08
C LEU A 77 -8.51 -6.07 12.41
N ARG A 78 -7.28 -6.60 12.44
CA ARG A 78 -6.68 -7.11 13.67
C ARG A 78 -6.45 -6.01 14.71
N GLN A 79 -6.04 -4.83 14.26
CA GLN A 79 -5.89 -3.67 15.13
C GLN A 79 -7.23 -3.29 15.76
N ARG A 80 -8.31 -3.22 14.97
CA ARG A 80 -9.66 -2.94 15.48
C ARG A 80 -10.16 -3.97 16.50
N GLU A 81 -9.82 -5.26 16.32
CA GLU A 81 -10.11 -6.30 17.32
C GLU A 81 -9.35 -6.07 18.62
N ILE A 82 -8.10 -5.63 18.57
CA ILE A 82 -7.31 -5.29 19.77
C ILE A 82 -7.92 -4.09 20.46
N GLU A 83 -8.27 -3.03 19.75
CA GLU A 83 -8.94 -1.85 20.28
C GLU A 83 -10.27 -2.21 20.96
N SER A 84 -11.05 -3.14 20.40
CA SER A 84 -12.27 -3.65 21.02
C SER A 84 -11.98 -4.30 22.39
N LYS A 85 -10.93 -5.11 22.49
CA LYS A 85 -10.51 -5.72 23.76
C LYS A 85 -10.01 -4.68 24.77
N GLU A 86 -9.29 -3.68 24.33
CA GLU A 86 -8.86 -2.57 25.20
C GLU A 86 -10.06 -1.84 25.79
N LEU A 87 -11.10 -1.57 24.97
CA LEU A 87 -12.33 -0.95 25.43
C LEU A 87 -13.10 -1.85 26.42
N GLU A 88 -13.04 -3.18 26.26
CA GLU A 88 -13.59 -4.13 27.27
C GLU A 88 -12.83 -4.03 28.60
N PHE A 89 -11.50 -3.95 28.59
CA PHE A 89 -10.70 -3.77 29.80
C PHE A 89 -10.97 -2.41 30.44
N GLU A 90 -11.09 -1.35 29.67
CA GLU A 90 -11.46 -0.03 30.18
C GLU A 90 -12.87 0.00 30.77
N MET A 91 -13.81 -0.77 30.23
CA MET A 91 -15.13 -0.96 30.82
C MET A 91 -15.04 -1.65 32.19
N ILE A 92 -14.19 -2.69 32.34
CA ILE A 92 -13.98 -3.38 33.63
C ILE A 92 -13.39 -2.39 34.63
N LYS A 93 -12.37 -1.62 34.30
CA LYS A 93 -11.77 -0.58 35.14
C LYS A 93 -12.82 0.48 35.54
N THR A 94 -13.64 0.91 34.60
CA THR A 94 -14.69 1.91 34.82
C THR A 94 -15.76 1.37 35.79
N LYS A 95 -16.14 0.09 35.71
CA LYS A 95 -17.07 -0.55 36.63
C LYS A 95 -16.48 -0.67 38.04
N ALA A 96 -15.16 -0.83 38.15
CA ALA A 96 -14.46 -0.88 39.44
C ALA A 96 -14.22 0.50 40.09
N LEU A 97 -14.58 1.61 39.38
CA LEU A 97 -14.53 2.93 39.98
C LEU A 97 -15.50 3.04 41.15
N ASN A 98 -15.10 3.79 42.17
CA ASN A 98 -15.87 4.05 43.36
C ASN A 98 -16.31 2.76 44.08
N GLU A 99 -15.47 1.72 44.08
CA GLU A 99 -15.59 0.55 44.91
C GLU A 99 -14.74 0.69 46.19
N PHE A 100 -15.00 -0.13 47.17
CA PHE A 100 -14.18 -0.18 48.39
C PHE A 100 -12.72 -0.47 48.03
N LYS A 101 -11.79 0.36 48.53
CA LYS A 101 -10.35 0.18 48.35
C LYS A 101 -9.65 0.08 49.69
N GLY A 102 -8.78 -0.93 49.84
CA GLY A 102 -7.87 -1.05 50.95
C GLY A 102 -6.43 -0.98 50.45
N ASP A 103 -5.66 -0.05 50.99
CA ASP A 103 -4.25 0.14 50.65
C ASP A 103 -3.37 -0.17 51.85
N ILE A 104 -2.34 -1.00 51.65
CA ILE A 104 -1.30 -1.29 52.65
C ILE A 104 0.00 -0.71 52.13
N SER A 105 0.58 0.22 52.85
CA SER A 105 1.88 0.78 52.54
C SER A 105 2.89 0.49 53.64
N LEU A 106 4.02 -0.07 53.24
CA LEU A 106 5.19 -0.31 54.09
C LEU A 106 6.28 0.67 53.68
N SER A 107 6.73 1.47 54.63
CA SER A 107 7.87 2.36 54.39
C SER A 107 8.93 2.13 55.46
N PHE A 108 10.18 2.07 55.03
CA PHE A 108 11.32 2.00 55.88
C PHE A 108 12.19 3.22 55.65
N GLY A 109 12.34 4.05 56.66
CA GLY A 109 13.13 5.27 56.63
C GLY A 109 14.34 5.18 57.55
N LEU A 110 15.47 5.67 57.12
CA LEU A 110 16.62 5.95 57.95
C LEU A 110 16.71 7.47 58.11
N MET A 111 16.65 7.93 59.33
CA MET A 111 16.74 9.36 59.64
C MET A 111 18.02 9.61 60.39
N GLY A 112 18.88 10.47 59.82
CA GLY A 112 20.10 10.92 60.46
C GLY A 112 19.87 12.30 61.08
N ASP A 113 20.21 12.48 62.36
CA ASP A 113 20.19 13.77 63.02
C ASP A 113 21.64 14.15 63.42
N ASN A 114 22.30 14.89 62.53
CA ASN A 114 23.66 15.43 62.83
C ASN A 114 23.88 16.72 62.04
N ARG A 115 24.51 17.68 62.70
CA ARG A 115 24.85 18.99 62.07
C ARG A 115 25.89 18.88 60.96
N HIS A 116 26.63 17.79 60.83
CA HIS A 116 27.66 17.54 59.80
C HIS A 116 27.17 16.41 58.87
N LEU A 117 27.10 16.72 57.56
CA LEU A 117 26.61 15.80 56.54
C LEU A 117 27.40 14.46 56.47
N ASN A 118 28.71 14.48 56.74
CA ASN A 118 29.58 13.29 56.76
C ASN A 118 29.33 12.36 57.98
N LYS A 119 28.65 12.84 59.00
CA LYS A 119 28.28 12.06 60.21
C LYS A 119 26.80 11.73 60.33
N MET A 120 26.00 12.15 59.31
CA MET A 120 24.56 12.04 59.33
C MET A 120 24.07 10.56 59.37
N PHE A 121 24.84 9.64 58.82
CA PHE A 121 24.52 8.21 58.75
C PHE A 121 25.29 7.34 59.74
N ASN A 122 26.07 7.90 60.65
CA ASN A 122 26.85 7.09 61.59
C ASN A 122 25.98 6.37 62.64
N ASN A 123 24.80 6.95 63.00
CA ASN A 123 23.84 6.33 63.89
C ASN A 123 22.42 6.70 63.41
N PRO A 124 21.93 6.14 62.31
CA PRO A 124 20.62 6.47 61.81
C PRO A 124 19.50 5.87 62.69
N THR A 125 18.52 6.67 62.96
CA THR A 125 17.31 6.18 63.62
C THR A 125 16.44 5.47 62.54
N GLN A 126 16.14 4.20 62.85
CA GLN A 126 15.23 3.41 61.97
C GLN A 126 13.79 3.82 62.25
N ASN A 127 13.06 4.14 61.21
CA ASN A 127 11.66 4.52 61.32
C ASN A 127 10.79 3.63 60.37
N PRO A 128 10.53 2.36 60.79
CA PRO A 128 9.60 1.52 60.07
C PRO A 128 8.19 2.05 60.27
N ARG A 129 7.44 2.19 59.18
CA ARG A 129 6.05 2.60 59.22
C ARG A 129 5.18 1.66 58.40
N VAL A 130 4.14 1.16 59.00
CA VAL A 130 3.07 0.41 58.34
C VAL A 130 1.82 1.31 58.36
N SER A 131 1.25 1.58 57.21
CA SER A 131 -0.02 2.31 57.12
C SER A 131 -1.04 1.43 56.38
N ILE A 132 -2.21 1.32 56.97
CA ILE A 132 -3.36 0.65 56.35
C ILE A 132 -4.44 1.72 56.22
N SER A 133 -4.89 1.94 54.98
CA SER A 133 -5.96 2.90 54.69
C SER A 133 -7.10 2.21 53.96
N PHE A 134 -8.31 2.61 54.30
CA PHE A 134 -9.54 2.15 53.66
C PHE A 134 -10.27 3.36 53.09
N THR A 135 -10.63 3.28 51.81
CA THR A 135 -11.41 4.31 51.14
C THR A 135 -12.79 3.75 50.80
N VAL A 136 -13.83 4.35 51.38
CA VAL A 136 -15.24 3.99 51.11
C VAL A 136 -15.93 5.17 50.47
N PRO A 137 -16.24 5.12 49.19
CA PRO A 137 -16.99 6.18 48.50
C PRO A 137 -18.46 6.15 48.97
N ILE A 138 -18.93 7.24 49.56
CA ILE A 138 -20.31 7.34 50.07
C ILE A 138 -21.25 7.85 48.98
N PHE A 139 -20.79 8.75 48.13
CA PHE A 139 -21.59 9.35 47.10
C PHE A 139 -20.71 9.87 45.93
N ASP A 140 -21.09 9.62 44.70
CA ASP A 140 -20.28 9.95 43.49
C ASP A 140 -20.98 10.91 42.50
N TRP A 141 -22.12 11.49 42.91
CA TRP A 141 -22.90 12.41 42.05
C TRP A 141 -23.26 11.84 40.67
N GLY A 142 -23.23 10.55 40.49
CA GLY A 142 -23.52 9.85 39.21
C GLY A 142 -22.33 9.74 38.29
N GLU A 143 -21.10 10.02 38.74
CA GLU A 143 -19.86 9.92 37.94
C GLU A 143 -19.68 8.51 37.37
N LYS A 144 -19.80 7.46 38.18
CA LYS A 144 -19.67 6.07 37.72
C LYS A 144 -20.65 5.74 36.59
N ARG A 145 -21.93 6.18 36.72
CA ARG A 145 -22.95 5.97 35.68
C ARG A 145 -22.61 6.70 34.40
N ALA A 146 -22.17 7.96 34.50
CA ALA A 146 -21.79 8.75 33.35
C ALA A 146 -20.59 8.13 32.60
N ARG A 147 -19.57 7.70 33.34
CA ARG A 147 -18.38 7.03 32.77
C ARG A 147 -18.74 5.70 32.11
N ILE A 148 -19.57 4.87 32.72
CA ILE A 148 -20.05 3.62 32.12
C ILE A 148 -20.83 3.91 30.82
N LYS A 149 -21.68 4.94 30.81
CA LYS A 149 -22.42 5.33 29.60
C LYS A 149 -21.47 5.80 28.49
N ALA A 150 -20.47 6.62 28.81
CA ALA A 150 -19.46 7.06 27.86
C ALA A 150 -18.68 5.87 27.29
N GLN A 151 -18.29 4.91 28.14
CA GLN A 151 -17.56 3.71 27.68
C GLN A 151 -18.42 2.82 26.76
N LYS A 152 -19.72 2.69 27.02
CA LYS A 152 -20.63 1.98 26.11
C LYS A 152 -20.72 2.65 24.74
N VAL A 153 -20.77 3.98 24.70
CA VAL A 153 -20.78 4.73 23.43
C VAL A 153 -19.45 4.51 22.70
N ALA A 154 -18.32 4.52 23.40
CA ALA A 154 -17.03 4.25 22.78
C ALA A 154 -16.96 2.84 22.18
N GLN A 155 -17.51 1.82 22.85
CA GLN A 155 -17.61 0.47 22.29
C GLN A 155 -18.49 0.42 21.03
N GLN A 156 -19.62 1.13 21.03
CA GLN A 156 -20.49 1.20 19.85
C GLN A 156 -19.81 1.89 18.66
N ILE A 157 -19.06 2.96 18.92
CA ILE A 157 -18.27 3.64 17.88
C ILE A 157 -17.25 2.68 17.29
N ASN A 158 -16.47 1.97 18.11
CA ASN A 158 -15.48 1.01 17.63
C ASN A 158 -16.11 -0.13 16.80
N GLU A 159 -17.28 -0.61 17.18
CA GLU A 159 -18.02 -1.63 16.42
C GLU A 159 -18.44 -1.11 15.03
N LEU A 160 -18.93 0.14 14.96
CA LEU A 160 -19.26 0.77 13.69
C LEU A 160 -18.02 0.99 12.81
N GLU A 161 -16.93 1.49 13.38
CA GLU A 161 -15.66 1.67 12.67
C GLU A 161 -15.08 0.34 12.17
N PHE A 162 -15.21 -0.74 12.94
CA PHE A 162 -14.80 -2.08 12.50
C PHE A 162 -15.62 -2.57 11.30
N HIS A 163 -16.92 -2.28 11.30
CA HIS A 163 -17.78 -2.62 10.16
C HIS A 163 -17.44 -1.78 8.94
N GLU A 164 -17.23 -0.47 9.10
CA GLU A 164 -16.83 0.45 8.04
C GLU A 164 -15.48 0.02 7.41
N GLU A 165 -14.49 -0.32 8.22
CA GLU A 165 -13.19 -0.82 7.73
C GLU A 165 -13.34 -2.08 6.85
N LYS A 166 -14.22 -3.03 7.25
CA LYS A 166 -14.51 -4.20 6.41
C LYS A 166 -15.11 -3.83 5.07
N VAL A 167 -16.07 -2.91 5.07
CA VAL A 167 -16.72 -2.43 3.84
C VAL A 167 -15.71 -1.73 2.94
N ASP A 168 -14.83 -0.91 3.51
CA ASP A 168 -13.81 -0.19 2.75
C ASP A 168 -12.78 -1.14 2.12
N ILE A 169 -12.32 -2.15 2.86
CA ILE A 169 -11.44 -3.19 2.31
C ILE A 169 -12.13 -3.90 1.14
N GLU A 170 -13.37 -4.30 1.29
CA GLU A 170 -14.13 -4.97 0.24
C GLU A 170 -14.32 -4.07 -0.98
N LEU A 171 -14.68 -2.80 -0.79
CA LEU A 171 -14.84 -1.83 -1.86
C LEU A 171 -13.55 -1.62 -2.65
N ASN A 172 -12.42 -1.49 -1.96
CA ASN A 172 -11.11 -1.33 -2.60
C ASN A 172 -10.73 -2.55 -3.43
N ILE A 173 -10.94 -3.77 -2.91
CA ILE A 173 -10.70 -5.01 -3.65
C ILE A 173 -11.60 -5.09 -4.89
N ARG A 174 -12.89 -4.78 -4.76
CA ARG A 174 -13.84 -4.78 -5.87
C ARG A 174 -13.47 -3.75 -6.95
N GLN A 175 -13.00 -2.58 -6.55
CA GLN A 175 -12.55 -1.54 -7.47
C GLN A 175 -11.35 -1.98 -8.29
N VAL A 176 -10.31 -2.49 -7.62
CA VAL A 176 -9.08 -2.97 -8.28
C VAL A 176 -9.38 -4.19 -9.16
N TRP A 177 -10.23 -5.10 -8.72
CA TRP A 177 -10.65 -6.26 -9.53
C TRP A 177 -11.38 -5.83 -10.81
N ARG A 178 -12.30 -4.85 -10.75
CA ARG A 178 -12.97 -4.33 -11.94
C ARG A 178 -12.00 -3.64 -12.90
N SER A 179 -11.04 -2.89 -12.36
CA SER A 179 -9.97 -2.27 -13.13
C SER A 179 -9.14 -3.34 -13.85
N LEU A 180 -8.77 -4.41 -13.16
CA LEU A 180 -8.02 -5.53 -13.70
C LEU A 180 -8.76 -6.23 -14.87
N GLU A 181 -10.06 -6.50 -14.72
CA GLU A 181 -10.88 -7.09 -15.78
C GLU A 181 -11.03 -6.18 -17.01
N ASN A 182 -11.13 -4.87 -16.78
CA ASN A 182 -11.12 -3.89 -17.87
C ASN A 182 -9.77 -3.88 -18.61
N LEU A 183 -8.66 -3.86 -17.86
CA LEU A 183 -7.31 -3.89 -18.43
C LEU A 183 -7.06 -5.19 -19.22
N ARG A 184 -7.58 -6.32 -18.76
CA ARG A 184 -7.51 -7.60 -19.50
C ARG A 184 -8.19 -7.50 -20.87
N THR A 185 -9.33 -6.83 -20.93
CA THR A 185 -10.04 -6.56 -22.19
C THR A 185 -9.26 -5.58 -23.08
N GLN A 186 -8.69 -4.53 -22.49
CA GLN A 186 -7.87 -3.55 -23.22
C GLN A 186 -6.62 -4.19 -23.82
N ILE A 187 -5.94 -5.10 -23.12
CA ILE A 187 -4.78 -5.84 -23.65
C ILE A 187 -5.17 -6.61 -24.90
N LYS A 188 -6.29 -7.35 -24.87
CA LYS A 188 -6.75 -8.11 -26.04
C LYS A 188 -7.05 -7.21 -27.24
N ILE A 189 -7.69 -6.06 -27.02
CA ILE A 189 -7.97 -5.07 -28.08
C ILE A 189 -6.67 -4.46 -28.59
N ALA A 190 -5.75 -4.08 -27.70
CA ALA A 190 -4.48 -3.49 -28.09
C ALA A 190 -3.60 -4.47 -28.87
N GLU A 191 -3.58 -5.75 -28.49
CA GLU A 191 -2.88 -6.81 -29.23
C GLU A 191 -3.41 -6.94 -30.65
N GLN A 192 -4.73 -7.01 -30.82
CA GLN A 192 -5.36 -7.06 -32.13
C GLN A 192 -5.06 -5.81 -32.95
N ASN A 193 -5.04 -4.64 -32.34
CA ASN A 193 -4.67 -3.39 -33.01
C ASN A 193 -3.20 -3.39 -33.49
N VAL A 194 -2.27 -3.97 -32.71
CA VAL A 194 -0.87 -4.15 -33.15
C VAL A 194 -0.81 -5.08 -34.36
N GLN A 195 -1.52 -6.22 -34.33
CA GLN A 195 -1.56 -7.15 -35.47
C GLN A 195 -2.08 -6.47 -36.75
N ASN A 196 -3.19 -5.75 -36.64
CA ASN A 196 -3.78 -5.03 -37.76
C ASN A 196 -2.85 -3.93 -38.28
N ALA A 197 -2.21 -3.16 -37.39
CA ALA A 197 -1.25 -2.12 -37.78
C ALA A 197 0.01 -2.69 -38.42
N GLN A 198 0.46 -3.88 -37.96
CA GLN A 198 1.59 -4.58 -38.61
C GLN A 198 1.24 -5.00 -40.04
N LEU A 199 0.07 -5.64 -40.24
CA LEU A 199 -0.39 -6.04 -41.56
C LEU A 199 -0.54 -4.81 -42.51
N THR A 200 -1.08 -3.71 -41.97
CA THR A 200 -1.21 -2.47 -42.74
C THR A 200 0.15 -1.90 -43.10
N TYR A 201 1.11 -1.92 -42.18
CA TYR A 201 2.48 -1.47 -42.45
C TYR A 201 3.16 -2.34 -43.52
N ASP A 202 3.08 -3.66 -43.42
CA ASP A 202 3.71 -4.60 -44.35
C ASP A 202 3.13 -4.46 -45.78
N LEU A 203 1.80 -4.29 -45.90
CA LEU A 203 1.14 -4.02 -47.18
C LEU A 203 1.63 -2.71 -47.80
N ASN A 204 1.64 -1.63 -47.00
CA ASN A 204 2.05 -0.32 -47.54
C ASN A 204 3.56 -0.21 -47.78
N GLN A 205 4.39 -1.01 -47.10
CA GLN A 205 5.81 -1.13 -47.39
C GLN A 205 6.03 -1.69 -48.82
N THR A 206 5.20 -2.63 -49.27
CA THR A 206 5.24 -3.14 -50.65
C THR A 206 4.84 -2.06 -51.65
N ARG A 207 3.72 -1.37 -51.40
CA ARG A 207 3.25 -0.26 -52.25
C ARG A 207 4.26 0.89 -52.36
N TYR A 208 4.96 1.19 -51.24
CA TYR A 208 6.04 2.18 -51.26
C TYR A 208 7.20 1.76 -52.15
N ARG A 209 7.60 0.49 -52.13
CA ARG A 209 8.65 -0.05 -53.04
C ARG A 209 8.24 -0.04 -54.48
N GLU A 210 6.96 -0.16 -54.77
CA GLU A 210 6.38 -0.09 -56.13
C GLU A 210 6.17 1.35 -56.58
N GLY A 211 6.32 2.34 -55.67
CA GLY A 211 6.17 3.76 -55.98
C GLY A 211 4.72 4.26 -55.91
N ASP A 212 3.80 3.46 -55.38
CA ASP A 212 2.37 3.76 -55.31
C ASP A 212 2.01 4.72 -54.19
N ILE A 213 2.87 4.85 -53.19
CA ILE A 213 2.70 5.78 -52.05
C ILE A 213 3.98 6.56 -51.78
N THR A 214 3.82 7.72 -51.18
CA THR A 214 4.92 8.63 -50.83
C THR A 214 5.66 8.18 -49.56
N GLY A 215 6.89 8.69 -49.35
CA GLY A 215 7.66 8.49 -48.14
C GLY A 215 6.95 9.03 -46.88
N MET A 216 6.19 10.12 -47.05
CA MET A 216 5.39 10.71 -45.98
C MET A 216 4.26 9.74 -45.53
N GLU A 217 3.52 9.15 -46.45
CA GLU A 217 2.48 8.18 -46.16
C GLU A 217 3.08 6.94 -45.51
N MET A 218 4.22 6.43 -45.95
CA MET A 218 4.92 5.31 -45.34
C MET A 218 5.37 5.62 -43.90
N SER A 219 5.90 6.82 -43.64
CA SER A 219 6.26 7.30 -42.32
C SER A 219 5.05 7.35 -41.36
N GLN A 220 3.87 7.71 -41.91
CA GLN A 220 2.62 7.70 -41.12
C GLN A 220 2.24 6.29 -40.70
N PHE A 221 2.30 5.28 -41.54
CA PHE A 221 2.02 3.88 -41.18
C PHE A 221 3.04 3.34 -40.19
N GLN A 222 4.32 3.70 -40.32
CA GLN A 222 5.35 3.34 -39.35
C GLN A 222 5.07 3.94 -37.96
N THR A 223 4.70 5.22 -37.90
CA THR A 223 4.33 5.92 -36.67
C THR A 223 3.11 5.30 -36.05
N GLN A 224 2.09 4.96 -36.86
CA GLN A 224 0.89 4.30 -36.38
C GLN A 224 1.20 2.94 -35.75
N LEU A 225 2.02 2.11 -36.37
CA LEU A 225 2.46 0.82 -35.84
C LEU A 225 3.21 0.99 -34.52
N SER A 226 4.16 1.94 -34.48
CA SER A 226 4.92 2.25 -33.26
C SER A 226 4.01 2.66 -32.12
N ASN A 227 3.06 3.54 -32.37
CA ASN A 227 2.08 3.99 -31.35
C ASN A 227 1.20 2.84 -30.85
N LYS A 228 0.78 1.91 -31.73
CA LYS A 228 0.00 0.73 -31.30
C LYS A 228 0.84 -0.21 -30.45
N LYS A 229 2.11 -0.42 -30.78
CA LYS A 229 3.05 -1.22 -29.95
C LYS A 229 3.26 -0.59 -28.56
N ILE A 230 3.45 0.72 -28.49
CA ILE A 230 3.58 1.46 -27.23
C ILE A 230 2.30 1.30 -26.38
N THR A 231 1.12 1.49 -27.00
CA THR A 231 -0.17 1.35 -26.32
C THR A 231 -0.36 -0.06 -25.76
N TYR A 232 0.00 -1.09 -26.51
CA TYR A 232 -0.06 -2.48 -26.06
C TYR A 232 0.88 -2.73 -24.88
N THR A 233 2.13 -2.30 -24.97
CA THR A 233 3.10 -2.41 -23.87
C THR A 233 2.62 -1.69 -22.62
N GLN A 234 2.07 -0.49 -22.76
CA GLN A 234 1.51 0.26 -21.63
C GLN A 234 0.33 -0.45 -20.99
N ALA A 235 -0.54 -1.07 -21.78
CA ALA A 235 -1.65 -1.87 -21.26
C ALA A 235 -1.16 -3.07 -20.44
N LEU A 236 -0.11 -3.76 -20.89
CA LEU A 236 0.52 -4.86 -20.15
C LEU A 236 1.11 -4.39 -18.82
N ILE A 237 1.83 -3.26 -18.83
CA ILE A 237 2.43 -2.68 -17.62
C ILE A 237 1.34 -2.28 -16.63
N ASN A 238 0.29 -1.59 -17.09
CA ASN A 238 -0.82 -1.17 -16.24
C ASN A 238 -1.53 -2.38 -15.62
N TYR A 239 -1.75 -3.45 -16.39
CA TYR A 239 -2.30 -4.69 -15.88
C TYR A 239 -1.42 -5.31 -14.79
N ARG A 240 -0.10 -5.34 -14.99
CA ARG A 240 0.84 -5.87 -13.99
C ARG A 240 0.83 -5.07 -12.69
N ILE A 241 0.79 -3.75 -12.79
CA ILE A 241 0.69 -2.86 -11.63
C ILE A 241 -0.61 -3.14 -10.88
N GLU A 242 -1.74 -3.24 -11.59
CA GLU A 242 -3.04 -3.46 -10.95
C GLU A 242 -3.16 -4.85 -10.34
N LEU A 243 -2.54 -5.86 -10.94
CA LEU A 243 -2.43 -7.20 -10.35
C LEU A 243 -1.61 -7.17 -9.05
N LEU A 244 -0.51 -6.41 -9.01
CA LEU A 244 0.27 -6.20 -7.79
C LEU A 244 -0.54 -5.45 -6.72
N ASN A 245 -1.32 -4.45 -7.10
CA ASN A 245 -2.22 -3.75 -6.20
C ASN A 245 -3.23 -4.72 -5.58
N LEU A 246 -3.82 -5.60 -6.40
CA LEU A 246 -4.74 -6.62 -5.90
C LEU A 246 -4.06 -7.61 -4.94
N LYS A 247 -2.82 -8.02 -5.22
CA LYS A 247 -2.02 -8.86 -4.32
C LYS A 247 -1.76 -8.18 -2.98
N ILE A 248 -1.47 -6.88 -2.98
CA ILE A 248 -1.27 -6.08 -1.76
C ILE A 248 -2.58 -5.96 -0.97
N LEU A 249 -3.70 -5.71 -1.64
CA LEU A 249 -4.99 -5.55 -0.98
C LEU A 249 -5.54 -6.85 -0.41
N SER A 250 -5.36 -7.97 -1.11
CA SER A 250 -5.85 -9.30 -0.70
C SER A 250 -4.84 -10.09 0.12
N LEU A 251 -3.56 -9.68 0.16
CA LEU A 251 -2.43 -10.45 0.72
C LEU A 251 -2.34 -11.87 0.15
N TYR A 252 -2.72 -12.02 -1.12
CA TYR A 252 -2.74 -13.29 -1.84
C TYR A 252 -2.04 -13.18 -3.20
N ASP A 253 -1.17 -14.13 -3.52
CA ASP A 253 -0.50 -14.22 -4.82
C ASP A 253 -1.29 -15.10 -5.79
N PHE A 254 -2.03 -14.45 -6.70
CA PHE A 254 -2.88 -15.12 -7.68
C PHE A 254 -2.09 -15.82 -8.80
N ASP A 255 -0.82 -15.44 -9.05
CA ASP A 255 0.03 -16.12 -10.02
C ASP A 255 0.52 -17.47 -9.48
N LYS A 256 0.86 -17.51 -8.19
CA LYS A 256 1.39 -18.69 -7.50
C LYS A 256 0.32 -19.46 -6.76
N ASN A 257 -0.88 -18.91 -6.63
CA ASN A 257 -2.00 -19.43 -5.87
C ASN A 257 -1.66 -19.75 -4.40
N ILE A 258 -0.95 -18.83 -3.75
CA ILE A 258 -0.51 -18.96 -2.35
C ILE A 258 -0.81 -17.66 -1.56
N PRO A 259 -1.15 -17.73 -0.28
CA PRO A 259 -1.23 -16.56 0.58
C PRO A 259 0.17 -15.98 0.80
N ILE A 260 0.28 -14.63 0.78
CA ILE A 260 1.52 -13.90 1.05
C ILE A 260 1.82 -13.93 2.55
N VAL A 261 0.78 -13.84 3.37
CA VAL A 261 0.86 -13.97 4.83
C VAL A 261 0.15 -15.25 5.23
N PRO A 262 0.82 -16.19 5.95
CA PRO A 262 0.16 -17.41 6.41
C PRO A 262 -0.97 -17.05 7.39
N MET A 263 -2.19 -17.49 7.10
CA MET A 263 -3.35 -17.26 8.00
C MET A 263 -3.15 -17.83 9.43
N LYS A 264 -2.24 -18.78 9.63
CA LYS A 264 -2.00 -19.46 10.90
C LYS A 264 -1.22 -18.66 11.94
N ASP A 265 -0.38 -17.69 11.52
CA ASP A 265 0.49 -16.96 12.46
C ASP A 265 -0.25 -15.85 13.23
N ILE A 266 -1.51 -15.59 12.91
CA ILE A 266 -2.32 -14.54 13.54
C ILE A 266 -3.18 -15.09 14.68
N ILE A 267 -3.45 -16.40 14.71
CA ILE A 267 -4.42 -17.01 15.63
C ILE A 267 -3.78 -17.76 16.81
N ASP A 268 -2.53 -18.23 16.72
CA ASP A 268 -1.92 -19.16 17.67
C ASP A 268 -0.74 -18.62 18.51
N LYS A 269 -0.80 -17.36 18.97
CA LYS A 269 -0.03 -16.95 20.16
C LYS A 269 -1.00 -16.55 21.27
N LYS A 270 -1.57 -17.57 21.91
CA LYS A 270 -2.09 -17.48 23.28
C LYS A 270 -0.94 -17.51 24.27
#